data_55514aeee34e3c46a72944a78401a19d
#
_entry.id   55514aeee34e3c46a72944a78401a19d
#
_cell.length_a   1.000
_cell.length_b   1.000
_cell.length_c   1.000
_cell.angle_alpha   90.00
_cell.angle_beta   90.00
_cell.angle_gamma   90.00
#
_symmetry.space_group_name_H-M   'P 1'
#
loop_
_entity.id
_entity.type
_entity.pdbx_description
1 polymer ?
#
loop_
_entity_poly.entity_id
_entity_poly.type
_entity_poly.pdbx_seq_one_letter_code
_entity_poly.pdbx_strand_id
1 'polypeptide(L)'
;PAHYAPVLNQHELSTFFQKWLTTIDLAILGELFFEQLENTLPLCGLKIQCNHSDFCFGLRSNNRDNKRLAVIQHDEQVAMIHYTFTRMLVAREWQILQQLHILFQNPLKNGLEYERIKLAATRDNLTSLGNRSSFDDTMHRLFSHAKRQPSQFALLVIDLNKFKQVNDQYGHSQGDKILVACADTISGCLRDTDFAFRFGGDEFCCLLTDTSIDSCQQITERIQQAFKQQNLLAQHEVSCSIGSAIYQSDDTEHCLFMRADAAMYRNKN
;
A
#
# COMPACT_ATOMS: atom_id res chain seq x y z
N PRO A 1 7.99 30.15 -31.69
CA PRO A 1 7.27 29.91 -30.46
C PRO A 1 6.10 30.88 -30.41
N ALA A 2 4.88 30.39 -30.76
CA ALA A 2 3.68 31.19 -30.67
C ALA A 2 3.34 31.32 -29.16
N HIS A 3 3.40 32.53 -28.65
CA HIS A 3 2.85 32.90 -27.34
C HIS A 3 1.33 32.76 -27.44
N TYR A 4 0.79 31.60 -27.04
CA TYR A 4 -0.65 31.45 -26.86
C TYR A 4 -1.03 32.25 -25.61
N ALA A 5 -1.90 33.27 -25.79
CA ALA A 5 -2.52 33.96 -24.67
C ALA A 5 -3.28 32.92 -23.81
N PRO A 6 -3.21 32.99 -22.47
CA PRO A 6 -3.90 32.04 -21.59
C PRO A 6 -5.40 32.12 -21.85
N VAL A 7 -6.03 30.97 -22.10
CA VAL A 7 -7.46 30.84 -22.40
C VAL A 7 -8.30 31.04 -21.13
N LEU A 8 -7.73 30.71 -19.95
CA LEU A 8 -8.27 31.00 -18.63
C LEU A 8 -7.60 32.26 -18.07
N ASN A 9 -8.35 33.08 -17.35
CA ASN A 9 -7.78 34.29 -16.74
C ASN A 9 -6.91 33.93 -15.53
N GLN A 10 -6.01 34.83 -15.11
CA GLN A 10 -5.09 34.60 -14.00
C GLN A 10 -5.79 34.35 -12.66
N HIS A 11 -6.97 34.94 -12.46
CA HIS A 11 -7.73 34.76 -11.23
C HIS A 11 -8.36 33.36 -11.13
N GLU A 12 -8.92 32.85 -12.24
CA GLU A 12 -9.43 31.49 -12.33
C GLU A 12 -8.33 30.46 -12.10
N LEU A 13 -7.18 30.63 -12.76
CA LEU A 13 -6.02 29.77 -12.59
C LEU A 13 -5.50 29.76 -11.14
N SER A 14 -5.45 30.93 -10.51
CA SER A 14 -5.01 31.05 -9.11
C SER A 14 -5.97 30.33 -8.15
N THR A 15 -7.28 30.48 -8.36
CA THR A 15 -8.31 29.84 -7.52
C THR A 15 -8.25 28.32 -7.64
N PHE A 16 -8.03 27.76 -8.86
CA PHE A 16 -7.89 26.34 -9.08
C PHE A 16 -6.63 25.79 -8.41
N PHE A 17 -5.52 26.47 -8.61
CA PHE A 17 -4.24 26.07 -8.03
C PHE A 17 -4.27 26.07 -6.49
N GLN A 18 -4.89 27.08 -5.89
CA GLN A 18 -5.05 27.13 -4.43
C GLN A 18 -5.81 25.93 -3.87
N LYS A 19 -6.89 25.48 -4.53
CA LYS A 19 -7.65 24.30 -4.11
C LYS A 19 -6.80 23.02 -4.17
N TRP A 20 -6.01 22.83 -5.22
CA TRP A 20 -5.17 21.64 -5.38
C TRP A 20 -3.96 21.60 -4.44
N LEU A 21 -3.56 22.74 -3.89
CA LEU A 21 -2.50 22.82 -2.87
C LEU A 21 -2.98 22.52 -1.44
N THR A 22 -4.28 22.34 -1.22
CA THR A 22 -4.82 22.05 0.13
C THR A 22 -4.62 20.61 0.57
N THR A 23 -4.29 19.71 -0.34
CA THR A 23 -4.14 18.28 -0.07
C THR A 23 -2.99 17.67 -0.88
N ILE A 24 -2.40 16.62 -0.32
CA ILE A 24 -1.45 15.72 -0.99
C ILE A 24 -2.05 14.31 -1.17
N ASP A 25 -3.26 14.07 -0.66
CA ASP A 25 -3.97 12.81 -0.86
C ASP A 25 -4.43 12.70 -2.32
N LEU A 26 -3.99 11.65 -3.00
CA LEU A 26 -4.22 11.46 -4.44
C LEU A 26 -5.69 11.25 -4.80
N ALA A 27 -6.48 10.63 -3.92
CA ALA A 27 -7.91 10.43 -4.17
C ALA A 27 -8.67 11.77 -4.07
N ILE A 28 -8.43 12.54 -3.01
CA ILE A 28 -9.02 13.87 -2.82
C ILE A 28 -8.57 14.82 -3.92
N LEU A 29 -7.27 14.80 -4.26
CA LEU A 29 -6.70 15.64 -5.32
C LEU A 29 -7.33 15.34 -6.69
N GLY A 30 -7.52 14.05 -7.00
CA GLY A 30 -8.17 13.61 -8.24
C GLY A 30 -9.65 14.00 -8.30
N GLU A 31 -10.38 13.93 -7.18
CA GLU A 31 -11.77 14.37 -7.08
C GLU A 31 -11.90 15.88 -7.33
N LEU A 32 -11.09 16.70 -6.67
CA LEU A 32 -11.05 18.15 -6.88
C LEU A 32 -10.70 18.52 -8.33
N PHE A 33 -9.81 17.77 -8.96
CA PHE A 33 -9.47 17.97 -10.36
C PHE A 33 -10.61 17.57 -11.28
N PHE A 34 -11.27 16.44 -11.00
CA PHE A 34 -12.44 15.99 -11.78
C PHE A 34 -13.59 17.00 -11.71
N GLU A 35 -13.97 17.44 -10.51
CA GLU A 35 -15.02 18.46 -10.33
C GLU A 35 -14.70 19.75 -11.12
N GLN A 36 -13.46 20.19 -11.10
CA GLN A 36 -13.04 21.38 -11.80
C GLN A 36 -13.16 21.21 -13.33
N LEU A 37 -12.76 20.05 -13.86
CA LEU A 37 -12.85 19.75 -15.29
C LEU A 37 -14.30 19.60 -15.74
N GLU A 38 -15.15 18.93 -14.96
CA GLU A 38 -16.57 18.72 -15.25
C GLU A 38 -17.32 20.05 -15.34
N ASN A 39 -17.00 21.03 -14.47
CA ASN A 39 -17.56 22.38 -14.49
C ASN A 39 -17.09 23.23 -15.68
N THR A 40 -15.97 22.86 -16.33
CA THR A 40 -15.32 23.68 -17.36
C THR A 40 -15.41 23.07 -18.77
N LEU A 41 -15.46 21.74 -18.85
CA LEU A 41 -15.40 20.96 -20.08
C LEU A 41 -16.53 19.91 -20.11
N PRO A 42 -16.92 19.39 -21.26
CA PRO A 42 -17.92 18.32 -21.36
C PRO A 42 -17.34 16.96 -20.90
N LEU A 43 -16.63 16.96 -19.76
CA LEU A 43 -16.03 15.79 -19.15
C LEU A 43 -17.10 14.96 -18.42
N CYS A 44 -16.97 13.64 -18.46
CA CYS A 44 -17.85 12.74 -17.74
C CYS A 44 -17.13 11.60 -17.03
N GLY A 45 -15.82 11.49 -17.25
CA GLY A 45 -15.00 10.51 -16.58
C GLY A 45 -13.53 10.89 -16.61
N LEU A 46 -12.85 10.63 -15.50
CA LEU A 46 -11.42 10.81 -15.31
C LEU A 46 -10.85 9.53 -14.73
N LYS A 47 -9.73 9.03 -15.28
CA LYS A 47 -8.95 7.97 -14.68
C LYS A 47 -7.50 8.44 -14.60
N ILE A 48 -6.94 8.40 -13.38
CA ILE A 48 -5.52 8.63 -13.12
C ILE A 48 -4.89 7.27 -12.88
N GLN A 49 -4.01 6.84 -13.76
CA GLN A 49 -3.31 5.57 -13.70
C GLN A 49 -1.87 5.82 -13.26
N CYS A 50 -1.48 5.23 -12.14
CA CYS A 50 -0.15 5.31 -11.54
C CYS A 50 0.42 3.90 -11.38
N ASN A 51 1.72 3.77 -11.07
CA ASN A 51 2.42 2.47 -10.96
C ASN A 51 1.81 1.53 -9.91
N HIS A 52 1.20 2.06 -8.84
CA HIS A 52 0.68 1.28 -7.71
C HIS A 52 -0.82 1.42 -7.47
N SER A 53 -1.51 2.33 -8.17
CA SER A 53 -2.92 2.61 -7.92
C SER A 53 -3.59 3.24 -9.14
N ASP A 54 -4.86 2.93 -9.32
CA ASP A 54 -5.74 3.54 -10.30
C ASP A 54 -6.86 4.28 -9.57
N PHE A 55 -7.03 5.57 -9.87
CA PHE A 55 -8.13 6.39 -9.36
C PHE A 55 -9.12 6.67 -10.48
N CYS A 56 -10.41 6.47 -10.23
CA CYS A 56 -11.47 6.65 -11.23
C CYS A 56 -12.57 7.54 -10.66
N PHE A 57 -12.96 8.58 -11.43
CA PHE A 57 -13.97 9.56 -11.06
C PHE A 57 -15.00 9.69 -12.20
N GLY A 58 -16.27 9.91 -11.85
CA GLY A 58 -17.36 10.05 -12.82
C GLY A 58 -17.84 8.74 -13.44
N LEU A 59 -18.71 8.83 -14.43
CA LEU A 59 -19.39 7.67 -15.05
C LEU A 59 -18.57 7.09 -16.20
N ARG A 60 -18.38 5.77 -16.22
CA ARG A 60 -17.87 5.04 -17.38
C ARG A 60 -19.00 4.85 -18.41
N SER A 61 -18.84 5.36 -19.61
CA SER A 61 -19.79 5.13 -20.71
C SER A 61 -19.06 4.75 -22.01
N ASN A 62 -19.67 3.87 -22.78
CA ASN A 62 -19.03 3.16 -23.90
C ASN A 62 -18.94 3.91 -25.24
N ASN A 63 -19.51 5.11 -25.39
CA ASN A 63 -19.59 5.78 -26.71
C ASN A 63 -19.17 7.25 -26.62
N ARG A 64 -17.86 7.54 -26.48
CA ARG A 64 -17.36 8.87 -26.13
C ARG A 64 -15.96 9.14 -26.63
N ASP A 65 -15.61 10.42 -26.78
CA ASP A 65 -14.24 10.84 -27.13
C ASP A 65 -13.33 10.66 -25.89
N ASN A 66 -12.18 10.02 -26.10
CA ASN A 66 -11.21 9.75 -25.06
C ASN A 66 -9.87 10.40 -25.40
N LYS A 67 -9.26 11.08 -24.43
CA LYS A 67 -7.91 11.62 -24.53
C LYS A 67 -7.02 11.03 -23.43
N ARG A 68 -5.75 10.86 -23.76
CA ARG A 68 -4.75 10.37 -22.81
C ARG A 68 -3.57 11.33 -22.80
N LEU A 69 -3.20 11.80 -21.62
CA LEU A 69 -2.06 12.68 -21.44
C LEU A 69 -1.14 12.11 -20.37
N ALA A 70 0.14 12.01 -20.71
CA ALA A 70 1.17 11.53 -19.78
C ALA A 70 1.60 12.62 -18.80
N VAL A 71 1.94 12.22 -17.60
CA VAL A 71 2.62 13.06 -16.60
C VAL A 71 4.07 12.59 -16.53
N ILE A 72 4.99 13.44 -16.89
CA ILE A 72 6.42 13.16 -16.99
C ILE A 72 7.18 13.82 -15.85
N GLN A 73 8.10 13.08 -15.23
CA GLN A 73 9.04 13.56 -14.23
C GLN A 73 10.41 12.95 -14.49
N HIS A 74 11.47 13.77 -14.59
CA HIS A 74 12.84 13.32 -14.88
C HIS A 74 12.93 12.40 -16.12
N ASP A 75 12.22 12.76 -17.19
CA ASP A 75 12.11 11.98 -18.44
C ASP A 75 11.40 10.62 -18.34
N GLU A 76 10.83 10.29 -17.16
CA GLU A 76 10.03 9.08 -16.95
C GLU A 76 8.53 9.41 -16.83
N GLN A 77 7.70 8.52 -17.36
CA GLN A 77 6.25 8.62 -17.19
C GLN A 77 5.86 8.11 -15.80
N VAL A 78 5.43 9.03 -14.91
CA VAL A 78 5.02 8.70 -13.53
C VAL A 78 3.52 8.46 -13.41
N ALA A 79 2.72 8.98 -14.34
CA ALA A 79 1.28 8.71 -14.41
C ALA A 79 0.75 8.89 -15.83
N MET A 80 -0.43 8.30 -16.11
CA MET A 80 -1.24 8.52 -17.30
C MET A 80 -2.63 8.97 -16.89
N ILE A 81 -3.09 10.11 -17.42
CA ILE A 81 -4.44 10.60 -17.14
C ILE A 81 -5.31 10.36 -18.37
N HIS A 82 -6.40 9.64 -18.17
CA HIS A 82 -7.40 9.33 -19.19
C HIS A 82 -8.63 10.23 -18.94
N TYR A 83 -9.00 10.99 -19.94
CA TYR A 83 -10.14 11.90 -19.95
C TYR A 83 -11.23 11.33 -20.85
N THR A 84 -12.45 11.24 -20.35
CA THR A 84 -13.61 10.77 -21.11
C THR A 84 -14.64 11.89 -21.24
N PHE A 85 -15.00 12.25 -22.47
CA PHE A 85 -15.88 13.38 -22.77
C PHE A 85 -17.23 12.89 -23.35
N THR A 86 -18.29 13.65 -23.09
CA THR A 86 -19.62 13.37 -23.65
C THR A 86 -19.72 13.64 -25.16
N ARG A 87 -18.81 14.45 -25.70
CA ARG A 87 -18.67 14.80 -27.12
C ARG A 87 -17.23 15.18 -27.46
N MET A 88 -16.91 15.31 -28.71
CA MET A 88 -15.61 15.83 -29.15
C MET A 88 -15.37 17.25 -28.64
N LEU A 89 -14.13 17.53 -28.21
CA LEU A 89 -13.71 18.85 -27.79
C LEU A 89 -13.49 19.77 -29.01
N VAL A 90 -13.95 21.01 -28.88
CA VAL A 90 -13.57 22.08 -29.82
C VAL A 90 -12.14 22.58 -29.48
N ALA A 91 -11.50 23.29 -30.44
CA ALA A 91 -10.10 23.72 -30.31
C ALA A 91 -9.81 24.50 -29.01
N ARG A 92 -10.74 25.39 -28.61
CA ARG A 92 -10.62 26.15 -27.35
C ARG A 92 -10.68 25.25 -26.12
N GLU A 93 -11.58 24.30 -26.07
CA GLU A 93 -11.73 23.34 -24.95
C GLU A 93 -10.49 22.45 -24.84
N TRP A 94 -9.92 22.04 -25.96
CA TRP A 94 -8.66 21.31 -25.98
C TRP A 94 -7.50 22.12 -25.39
N GLN A 95 -7.40 23.41 -25.70
CA GLN A 95 -6.41 24.29 -25.10
C GLN A 95 -6.60 24.46 -23.59
N ILE A 96 -7.85 24.58 -23.11
CA ILE A 96 -8.19 24.62 -21.68
C ILE A 96 -7.74 23.33 -20.99
N LEU A 97 -8.07 22.16 -21.56
CA LEU A 97 -7.65 20.88 -21.03
C LEU A 97 -6.13 20.80 -20.90
N GLN A 98 -5.40 21.18 -21.94
CA GLN A 98 -3.93 21.15 -21.90
C GLN A 98 -3.37 22.07 -20.81
N GLN A 99 -3.90 23.27 -20.63
CA GLN A 99 -3.48 24.19 -19.58
C GLN A 99 -3.74 23.63 -18.18
N LEU A 100 -4.96 23.11 -17.94
CA LEU A 100 -5.32 22.52 -16.65
C LEU A 100 -4.50 21.25 -16.37
N HIS A 101 -4.25 20.42 -17.38
CA HIS A 101 -3.39 19.25 -17.25
C HIS A 101 -1.96 19.64 -16.83
N ILE A 102 -1.37 20.65 -17.48
CA ILE A 102 -0.02 21.14 -17.14
C ILE A 102 0.03 21.65 -15.70
N LEU A 103 -0.97 22.43 -15.27
CA LEU A 103 -1.04 22.96 -13.90
C LEU A 103 -1.23 21.85 -12.86
N PHE A 104 -2.00 20.82 -13.17
CA PHE A 104 -2.28 19.71 -12.28
C PHE A 104 -1.08 18.76 -12.12
N GLN A 105 -0.16 18.73 -13.05
CA GLN A 105 1.01 17.84 -12.98
C GLN A 105 1.82 18.00 -11.70
N ASN A 106 2.09 19.24 -11.24
CA ASN A 106 2.91 19.45 -10.05
C ASN A 106 2.21 19.00 -8.75
N PRO A 107 0.95 19.36 -8.46
CA PRO A 107 0.21 18.77 -7.35
C PRO A 107 0.19 17.24 -7.38
N LEU A 108 -0.07 16.64 -8.55
CA LEU A 108 -0.08 15.18 -8.71
C LEU A 108 1.29 14.54 -8.43
N LYS A 109 2.37 15.12 -8.97
CA LYS A 109 3.75 14.65 -8.71
C LYS A 109 4.10 14.71 -7.23
N ASN A 110 3.73 15.79 -6.55
CA ASN A 110 3.96 15.92 -5.10
C ASN A 110 3.19 14.87 -4.31
N GLY A 111 1.93 14.59 -4.66
CA GLY A 111 1.15 13.53 -4.05
C GLY A 111 1.76 12.14 -4.29
N LEU A 112 2.19 11.85 -5.53
CA LEU A 112 2.87 10.59 -5.87
C LEU A 112 4.20 10.42 -5.11
N GLU A 113 4.99 11.48 -4.99
CA GLU A 113 6.25 11.44 -4.24
C GLU A 113 6.00 11.24 -2.74
N TYR A 114 4.98 11.90 -2.18
CA TYR A 114 4.57 11.68 -0.80
C TYR A 114 4.16 10.24 -0.54
N GLU A 115 3.30 9.65 -1.41
CA GLU A 115 2.92 8.23 -1.29
C GLU A 115 4.13 7.30 -1.43
N ARG A 116 5.07 7.60 -2.33
CA ARG A 116 6.32 6.84 -2.47
C ARG A 116 7.15 6.85 -1.19
N ILE A 117 7.33 8.04 -0.60
CA ILE A 117 8.07 8.20 0.67
C ILE A 117 7.35 7.46 1.81
N LYS A 118 6.02 7.59 1.90
CA LYS A 118 5.18 6.92 2.89
C LYS A 118 5.28 5.40 2.77
N LEU A 119 5.20 4.86 1.56
CA LEU A 119 5.36 3.42 1.31
C LEU A 119 6.77 2.95 1.70
N ALA A 120 7.81 3.68 1.32
CA ALA A 120 9.19 3.36 1.70
C ALA A 120 9.40 3.42 3.22
N ALA A 121 8.69 4.33 3.91
CA ALA A 121 8.76 4.45 5.37
C ALA A 121 7.98 3.36 6.12
N THR A 122 6.96 2.74 5.49
CA THR A 122 6.02 1.81 6.18
C THR A 122 6.04 0.39 5.64
N ARG A 123 6.66 0.14 4.47
CA ARG A 123 6.71 -1.19 3.84
C ARG A 123 8.15 -1.70 3.75
N ASP A 124 8.29 -3.03 3.77
CA ASP A 124 9.52 -3.72 3.40
C ASP A 124 9.64 -3.79 1.87
N ASN A 125 10.74 -3.31 1.32
CA ASN A 125 10.94 -3.17 -0.13
C ASN A 125 10.98 -4.52 -0.88
N LEU A 126 11.37 -5.60 -0.20
CA LEU A 126 11.47 -6.92 -0.82
C LEU A 126 10.12 -7.65 -0.81
N THR A 127 9.45 -7.65 0.34
CA THR A 127 8.27 -8.49 0.59
C THR A 127 6.96 -7.73 0.47
N SER A 128 6.99 -6.40 0.40
CA SER A 128 5.82 -5.51 0.40
C SER A 128 4.94 -5.60 1.67
N LEU A 129 5.32 -6.40 2.67
CA LEU A 129 4.69 -6.40 3.98
C LEU A 129 4.95 -5.09 4.72
N GLY A 130 4.25 -4.85 5.83
CA GLY A 130 4.65 -3.80 6.76
C GLY A 130 6.10 -4.01 7.21
N ASN A 131 6.85 -2.93 7.39
CA ASN A 131 8.18 -3.00 7.99
C ASN A 131 8.11 -2.87 9.52
N ARG A 132 9.25 -2.88 10.19
CA ARG A 132 9.35 -2.77 11.65
C ARG A 132 8.70 -1.49 12.19
N SER A 133 8.91 -0.34 11.53
CA SER A 133 8.27 0.92 11.95
C SER A 133 6.75 0.84 11.88
N SER A 134 6.21 0.26 10.82
CA SER A 134 4.77 0.04 10.67
C SER A 134 4.21 -0.96 11.70
N PHE A 135 5.01 -1.96 12.11
CA PHE A 135 4.66 -2.86 13.20
C PHE A 135 4.53 -2.10 14.52
N ASP A 136 5.54 -1.30 14.90
CA ASP A 136 5.55 -0.54 16.15
C ASP A 136 4.34 0.42 16.21
N ASP A 137 4.05 1.15 15.14
CA ASP A 137 2.90 2.06 15.03
C ASP A 137 1.55 1.31 15.16
N THR A 138 1.43 0.14 14.52
CA THR A 138 0.19 -0.65 14.57
C THR A 138 -0.02 -1.27 15.94
N MET A 139 1.04 -1.79 16.55
CA MET A 139 1.03 -2.30 17.91
C MET A 139 0.55 -1.20 18.89
N HIS A 140 1.15 -0.02 18.82
CA HIS A 140 0.78 1.12 19.66
C HIS A 140 -0.70 1.50 19.51
N ARG A 141 -1.23 1.49 18.28
CA ARG A 141 -2.67 1.75 18.02
C ARG A 141 -3.58 0.69 18.64
N LEU A 142 -3.23 -0.61 18.51
CA LEU A 142 -4.02 -1.69 19.09
C LEU A 142 -4.04 -1.62 20.60
N PHE A 143 -2.89 -1.37 21.26
CA PHE A 143 -2.83 -1.14 22.70
C PHE A 143 -3.68 0.06 23.15
N SER A 144 -3.58 1.16 22.42
CA SER A 144 -4.37 2.37 22.70
C SER A 144 -5.87 2.14 22.52
N HIS A 145 -6.28 1.30 21.58
CA HIS A 145 -7.67 0.91 21.37
C HIS A 145 -8.16 -0.01 22.49
N ALA A 146 -7.40 -1.06 22.82
CA ALA A 146 -7.76 -2.05 23.84
C ALA A 146 -7.88 -1.44 25.25
N LYS A 147 -7.14 -0.35 25.54
CA LYS A 147 -7.30 0.40 26.80
C LYS A 147 -8.60 1.20 26.91
N ARG A 148 -9.24 1.53 25.76
CA ARG A 148 -10.48 2.34 25.74
C ARG A 148 -11.73 1.49 25.56
N GLN A 149 -11.63 0.39 24.84
CA GLN A 149 -12.75 -0.50 24.54
C GLN A 149 -12.27 -1.96 24.70
N PRO A 150 -13.09 -2.84 25.28
CA PRO A 150 -12.76 -4.26 25.33
C PRO A 150 -12.52 -4.79 23.92
N SER A 151 -11.28 -5.06 23.57
CA SER A 151 -10.90 -5.69 22.31
C SER A 151 -9.79 -6.70 22.57
N GLN A 152 -9.86 -7.83 21.90
CA GLN A 152 -8.83 -8.86 21.96
C GLN A 152 -8.01 -8.82 20.68
N PHE A 153 -6.72 -8.88 20.81
CA PHE A 153 -5.81 -9.06 19.70
C PHE A 153 -4.67 -9.98 20.10
N ALA A 154 -3.97 -10.53 19.12
CA ALA A 154 -2.82 -11.39 19.36
C ALA A 154 -1.63 -10.98 18.51
N LEU A 155 -0.45 -11.26 19.02
CA LEU A 155 0.81 -11.18 18.30
C LEU A 155 1.30 -12.59 17.95
N LEU A 156 1.67 -12.81 16.69
CA LEU A 156 2.48 -13.92 16.25
C LEU A 156 3.88 -13.42 15.92
N VAL A 157 4.89 -14.12 16.43
CA VAL A 157 6.30 -13.95 16.04
C VAL A 157 6.70 -15.21 15.27
N ILE A 158 7.26 -15.03 14.08
CA ILE A 158 7.57 -16.09 13.11
C ILE A 158 9.04 -15.97 12.73
N ASP A 159 9.77 -17.06 12.82
CA ASP A 159 11.18 -17.16 12.39
C ASP A 159 11.34 -18.28 11.38
N LEU A 160 12.11 -18.06 10.32
CA LEU A 160 12.33 -19.05 9.27
C LEU A 160 13.44 -20.04 9.65
N ASN A 161 13.10 -21.31 9.65
CA ASN A 161 14.06 -22.37 9.89
C ASN A 161 14.88 -22.64 8.63
N LYS A 162 16.20 -22.86 8.78
CA LYS A 162 17.16 -23.18 7.72
C LYS A 162 17.39 -22.06 6.69
N PHE A 163 16.85 -20.85 6.86
CA PHE A 163 16.99 -19.76 5.89
C PHE A 163 18.45 -19.41 5.62
N LYS A 164 19.30 -19.34 6.67
CA LYS A 164 20.73 -19.12 6.50
C LYS A 164 21.40 -20.18 5.62
N GLN A 165 21.03 -21.47 5.78
CA GLN A 165 21.58 -22.55 4.97
C GLN A 165 21.23 -22.39 3.47
N VAL A 166 20.02 -21.90 3.17
CA VAL A 166 19.63 -21.58 1.79
C VAL A 166 20.49 -20.47 1.22
N ASN A 167 20.72 -19.38 1.96
CA ASN A 167 21.60 -18.30 1.51
C ASN A 167 23.04 -18.80 1.27
N ASP A 168 23.57 -19.60 2.18
CA ASP A 168 24.93 -20.14 2.09
C ASP A 168 25.09 -21.11 0.90
N GLN A 169 24.05 -21.86 0.55
CA GLN A 169 24.08 -22.85 -0.53
C GLN A 169 23.69 -22.30 -1.90
N TYR A 170 22.69 -21.40 -1.98
CA TYR A 170 22.06 -20.96 -3.23
C TYR A 170 22.23 -19.45 -3.50
N GLY A 171 22.85 -18.73 -2.56
CA GLY A 171 23.09 -17.28 -2.63
C GLY A 171 21.87 -16.42 -2.26
N HIS A 172 22.15 -15.14 -1.99
CA HIS A 172 21.14 -14.18 -1.51
C HIS A 172 19.95 -13.99 -2.47
N SER A 173 20.17 -14.06 -3.79
CA SER A 173 19.08 -13.94 -4.77
C SER A 173 18.04 -15.05 -4.63
N GLN A 174 18.44 -16.25 -4.22
CA GLN A 174 17.49 -17.32 -3.93
C GLN A 174 16.81 -17.12 -2.57
N GLY A 175 17.56 -16.64 -1.57
CA GLY A 175 17.00 -16.23 -0.29
C GLY A 175 15.92 -15.15 -0.43
N ASP A 176 16.13 -14.16 -1.28
CA ASP A 176 15.14 -13.12 -1.57
C ASP A 176 13.83 -13.69 -2.12
N LYS A 177 13.90 -14.64 -3.06
CA LYS A 177 12.71 -15.33 -3.59
C LYS A 177 11.97 -16.12 -2.50
N ILE A 178 12.72 -16.76 -1.59
CA ILE A 178 12.14 -17.47 -0.46
C ILE A 178 11.45 -16.50 0.49
N LEU A 179 12.06 -15.36 0.82
CA LEU A 179 11.43 -14.34 1.67
C LEU A 179 10.12 -13.81 1.06
N VAL A 180 10.09 -13.56 -0.25
CA VAL A 180 8.87 -13.17 -0.95
C VAL A 180 7.81 -14.28 -0.87
N ALA A 181 8.19 -15.54 -1.14
CA ALA A 181 7.26 -16.67 -1.04
C ALA A 181 6.72 -16.88 0.37
N CYS A 182 7.55 -16.66 1.42
CA CYS A 182 7.11 -16.68 2.81
C CYS A 182 6.09 -15.57 3.10
N ALA A 183 6.37 -14.34 2.66
CA ALA A 183 5.50 -13.20 2.84
C ALA A 183 4.12 -13.40 2.20
N ASP A 184 4.10 -13.89 0.95
CA ASP A 184 2.86 -14.20 0.23
C ASP A 184 2.06 -15.32 0.93
N THR A 185 2.78 -16.35 1.41
CA THR A 185 2.15 -17.46 2.14
C THR A 185 1.53 -17.00 3.45
N ILE A 186 2.26 -16.18 4.22
CA ILE A 186 1.74 -15.61 5.48
C ILE A 186 0.51 -14.75 5.20
N SER A 187 0.61 -13.80 4.26
CA SER A 187 -0.49 -12.91 3.90
C SER A 187 -1.73 -13.66 3.44
N GLY A 188 -1.57 -14.70 2.62
CA GLY A 188 -2.67 -15.54 2.15
C GLY A 188 -3.37 -16.33 3.27
N CYS A 189 -2.74 -16.43 4.44
CA CYS A 189 -3.33 -17.05 5.64
C CYS A 189 -4.01 -16.05 6.58
N LEU A 190 -4.00 -14.76 6.31
CA LEU A 190 -4.58 -13.73 7.17
C LEU A 190 -5.89 -13.20 6.60
N ARG A 191 -6.68 -12.53 7.44
CA ARG A 191 -7.89 -11.79 7.05
C ARG A 191 -7.49 -10.36 6.65
N ASP A 192 -8.36 -9.67 5.94
CA ASP A 192 -8.16 -8.25 5.57
C ASP A 192 -7.99 -7.31 6.78
N THR A 193 -8.48 -7.73 7.95
CA THR A 193 -8.37 -6.99 9.21
C THR A 193 -7.08 -7.27 9.97
N ASP A 194 -6.33 -8.32 9.60
CA ASP A 194 -5.07 -8.71 10.22
C ASP A 194 -3.89 -8.03 9.52
N PHE A 195 -2.76 -7.95 10.20
CA PHE A 195 -1.58 -7.27 9.69
C PHE A 195 -0.38 -8.21 9.68
N ALA A 196 0.40 -8.18 8.59
CA ALA A 196 1.66 -8.89 8.47
C ALA A 196 2.83 -7.92 8.26
N PHE A 197 3.96 -8.24 8.90
CA PHE A 197 5.15 -7.41 8.88
C PHE A 197 6.40 -8.27 8.70
N ARG A 198 7.39 -7.76 7.97
CA ARG A 198 8.75 -8.26 8.05
C ARG A 198 9.49 -7.46 9.12
N PHE A 199 9.80 -8.13 10.23
CA PHE A 199 10.34 -7.52 11.42
C PHE A 199 11.87 -7.43 11.41
N GLY A 200 12.52 -8.45 10.82
CA GLY A 200 13.97 -8.57 10.68
C GLY A 200 14.36 -9.24 9.36
N GLY A 201 15.57 -9.78 9.27
CA GLY A 201 16.09 -10.46 8.07
C GLY A 201 15.19 -11.61 7.62
N ASP A 202 14.97 -12.57 8.51
CA ASP A 202 14.17 -13.79 8.35
C ASP A 202 13.05 -13.90 9.40
N GLU A 203 12.75 -12.79 10.07
CA GLU A 203 11.73 -12.68 11.11
C GLU A 203 10.49 -11.94 10.59
N PHE A 204 9.32 -12.50 10.85
CA PHE A 204 8.02 -11.91 10.52
C PHE A 204 7.16 -11.81 11.77
N CYS A 205 6.26 -10.82 11.76
CA CYS A 205 5.26 -10.65 12.81
C CYS A 205 3.87 -10.54 12.19
N CYS A 206 2.85 -11.03 12.90
CA CYS A 206 1.45 -10.79 12.55
C CYS A 206 0.70 -10.25 13.76
N LEU A 207 -0.14 -9.25 13.52
CA LEU A 207 -1.09 -8.74 14.51
C LEU A 207 -2.49 -9.15 14.07
N LEU A 208 -3.12 -10.01 14.88
CA LEU A 208 -4.46 -10.55 14.64
C LEU A 208 -5.46 -9.75 15.45
N THR A 209 -6.47 -9.21 14.79
CA THR A 209 -7.54 -8.42 15.43
C THR A 209 -8.74 -9.30 15.75
N ASP A 210 -9.51 -8.95 16.77
CA ASP A 210 -10.74 -9.63 17.20
C ASP A 210 -10.58 -11.17 17.25
N THR A 211 -9.51 -11.63 17.91
CA THR A 211 -9.12 -13.05 17.89
C THR A 211 -9.23 -13.69 19.26
N SER A 212 -9.58 -14.99 19.30
CA SER A 212 -9.56 -15.85 20.47
C SER A 212 -8.30 -16.75 20.48
N ILE A 213 -8.07 -17.46 21.57
CA ILE A 213 -6.99 -18.47 21.69
C ILE A 213 -7.10 -19.51 20.57
N ASP A 214 -8.30 -20.06 20.38
CA ASP A 214 -8.55 -21.11 19.37
C ASP A 214 -8.32 -20.56 17.94
N SER A 215 -8.80 -19.35 17.65
CA SER A 215 -8.60 -18.72 16.34
C SER A 215 -7.12 -18.44 16.08
N CYS A 216 -6.38 -18.00 17.09
CA CYS A 216 -4.95 -17.76 16.99
C CYS A 216 -4.18 -19.06 16.70
N GLN A 217 -4.54 -20.16 17.34
CA GLN A 217 -3.96 -21.47 17.10
C GLN A 217 -4.28 -21.97 15.68
N GLN A 218 -5.52 -21.85 15.22
CA GLN A 218 -5.92 -22.23 13.87
C GLN A 218 -5.14 -21.45 12.79
N ILE A 219 -4.90 -20.15 13.00
CA ILE A 219 -4.11 -19.35 12.07
C ILE A 219 -2.65 -19.82 12.07
N THR A 220 -2.08 -20.11 13.25
CA THR A 220 -0.73 -20.66 13.38
C THR A 220 -0.57 -21.98 12.61
N GLU A 221 -1.48 -22.93 12.82
CA GLU A 221 -1.48 -24.22 12.12
C GLU A 221 -1.65 -24.05 10.61
N ARG A 222 -2.55 -23.14 10.18
CA ARG A 222 -2.77 -22.80 8.76
C ARG A 222 -1.52 -22.28 8.09
N ILE A 223 -0.78 -21.36 8.73
CA ILE A 223 0.48 -20.83 8.20
C ILE A 223 1.50 -21.97 8.08
N GLN A 224 1.69 -22.78 9.11
CA GLN A 224 2.64 -23.90 9.09
C GLN A 224 2.31 -24.95 8.01
N GLN A 225 1.02 -25.21 7.79
CA GLN A 225 0.58 -26.11 6.74
C GLN A 225 0.76 -25.50 5.34
N ALA A 226 0.48 -24.22 5.17
CA ALA A 226 0.68 -23.51 3.91
C ALA A 226 2.16 -23.46 3.51
N PHE A 227 3.08 -23.30 4.46
CA PHE A 227 4.52 -23.39 4.21
C PHE A 227 4.94 -24.75 3.64
N LYS A 228 4.37 -25.85 4.15
CA LYS A 228 4.65 -27.21 3.64
C LYS A 228 4.09 -27.44 2.23
N GLN A 229 3.02 -26.74 1.86
CA GLN A 229 2.35 -26.86 0.55
C GLN A 229 2.92 -25.93 -0.51
N GLN A 230 3.63 -24.87 -0.10
CA GLN A 230 4.24 -23.93 -1.03
C GLN A 230 5.48 -24.55 -1.70
N ASN A 231 5.43 -24.71 -3.01
CA ASN A 231 6.41 -25.48 -3.79
C ASN A 231 7.86 -25.05 -3.56
N LEU A 232 8.14 -23.75 -3.58
CA LEU A 232 9.50 -23.23 -3.42
C LEU A 232 10.03 -23.45 -2.00
N LEU A 233 9.20 -23.27 -0.98
CA LEU A 233 9.57 -23.51 0.41
C LEU A 233 9.80 -24.99 0.68
N ALA A 234 8.94 -25.86 0.17
CA ALA A 234 9.07 -27.31 0.28
C ALA A 234 10.34 -27.83 -0.43
N GLN A 235 10.65 -27.31 -1.63
CA GLN A 235 11.86 -27.67 -2.39
C GLN A 235 13.15 -27.37 -1.63
N HIS A 236 13.19 -26.28 -0.84
CA HIS A 236 14.35 -25.88 -0.06
C HIS A 236 14.26 -26.28 1.42
N GLU A 237 13.26 -27.09 1.78
CA GLU A 237 13.00 -27.54 3.15
C GLU A 237 12.88 -26.36 4.16
N VAL A 238 12.40 -25.19 3.72
CA VAL A 238 12.19 -24.03 4.58
C VAL A 238 10.86 -24.22 5.31
N SER A 239 10.93 -24.16 6.64
CA SER A 239 9.77 -24.17 7.52
C SER A 239 9.80 -22.92 8.41
N CYS A 240 8.79 -22.74 9.25
CA CYS A 240 8.75 -21.65 10.20
C CYS A 240 8.45 -22.14 11.62
N SER A 241 9.08 -21.50 12.59
CA SER A 241 8.74 -21.58 14.00
C SER A 241 7.86 -20.40 14.37
N ILE A 242 6.72 -20.66 15.00
CA ILE A 242 5.74 -19.62 15.34
C ILE A 242 5.47 -19.66 16.83
N GLY A 243 5.56 -18.49 17.47
CA GLY A 243 5.07 -18.27 18.82
C GLY A 243 3.96 -17.25 18.83
N SER A 244 2.97 -17.45 19.67
CA SER A 244 1.82 -16.58 19.79
C SER A 244 1.58 -16.12 21.22
N ALA A 245 1.09 -14.89 21.36
CA ALA A 245 0.61 -14.36 22.64
C ALA A 245 -0.63 -13.50 22.40
N ILE A 246 -1.66 -13.71 23.24
CA ILE A 246 -2.86 -12.87 23.26
C ILE A 246 -2.63 -11.73 24.26
N TYR A 247 -3.10 -10.55 23.88
CA TYR A 247 -3.09 -9.38 24.72
C TYR A 247 -3.85 -9.62 26.04
N GLN A 248 -3.26 -9.19 27.13
CA GLN A 248 -3.84 -9.15 28.48
C GLN A 248 -3.90 -7.69 28.95
N SER A 249 -4.86 -7.37 29.79
CA SER A 249 -5.12 -5.97 30.20
C SER A 249 -3.97 -5.28 30.92
N ASP A 250 -3.08 -6.04 31.52
CA ASP A 250 -1.88 -5.60 32.24
C ASP A 250 -0.59 -5.64 31.42
N ASP A 251 -0.69 -6.09 30.16
CA ASP A 251 0.47 -6.12 29.25
C ASP A 251 0.97 -4.71 28.92
N THR A 252 2.28 -4.62 28.75
CA THR A 252 2.93 -3.62 27.93
C THR A 252 3.24 -4.23 26.54
N GLU A 253 3.48 -3.40 25.54
CA GLU A 253 3.90 -3.83 24.19
C GLU A 253 5.11 -4.77 24.28
N HIS A 254 6.07 -4.43 25.14
CA HIS A 254 7.26 -5.25 25.39
C HIS A 254 6.91 -6.61 26.03
N CYS A 255 6.02 -6.66 27.03
CA CYS A 255 5.61 -7.91 27.68
C CYS A 255 4.92 -8.85 26.70
N LEU A 256 4.01 -8.34 25.88
CA LEU A 256 3.33 -9.11 24.84
C LEU A 256 4.33 -9.69 23.83
N PHE A 257 5.27 -8.86 23.36
CA PHE A 257 6.32 -9.29 22.42
C PHE A 257 7.19 -10.40 23.02
N MET A 258 7.69 -10.21 24.25
CA MET A 258 8.52 -11.20 24.94
C MET A 258 7.80 -12.53 25.14
N ARG A 259 6.49 -12.53 25.40
CA ARG A 259 5.70 -13.76 25.55
C ARG A 259 5.58 -14.50 24.22
N ALA A 260 5.33 -13.81 23.13
CA ALA A 260 5.24 -14.39 21.80
C ALA A 260 6.61 -14.93 21.34
N ASP A 261 7.68 -14.17 21.52
CA ASP A 261 9.05 -14.55 21.19
C ASP A 261 9.51 -15.79 21.97
N ALA A 262 9.31 -15.80 23.29
CA ALA A 262 9.62 -16.96 24.12
C ALA A 262 8.82 -18.22 23.70
N ALA A 263 7.57 -18.06 23.23
CA ALA A 263 6.79 -19.18 22.68
C ALA A 263 7.37 -19.66 21.35
N MET A 264 7.80 -18.75 20.46
CA MET A 264 8.44 -19.08 19.19
C MET A 264 9.75 -19.84 19.41
N TYR A 265 10.60 -19.36 20.33
CA TYR A 265 11.86 -20.00 20.64
C TYR A 265 11.70 -21.45 21.18
N ARG A 266 10.66 -21.74 21.98
CA ARG A 266 10.33 -23.11 22.42
C ARG A 266 9.94 -24.04 21.27
N ASN A 267 9.40 -23.49 20.19
CA ASN A 267 8.96 -24.23 18.99
C ASN A 267 10.07 -24.33 17.92
N LYS A 268 11.25 -23.77 18.17
CA LYS A 268 12.41 -23.73 17.25
C LYS A 268 13.31 -24.99 17.31
N ASN A 269 12.81 -26.13 17.75
CA ASN A 269 13.58 -27.39 17.82
C ASN A 269 13.48 -28.20 16.54
#